data_3a4d1de9cdfb9a16a2528a633a120161
#
_entry.id   3a4d1de9cdfb9a16a2528a633a120161
#
_cell.length_a   1.000
_cell.length_b   1.000
_cell.length_c   1.000
_cell.angle_alpha   90.00
_cell.angle_beta   90.00
_cell.angle_gamma   90.00
#
_symmetry.space_group_name_H-M   'P 1'
#
loop_
_entity.id
_entity.type
_entity.pdbx_description
1 polymer ?
#
loop_
_entity_poly.entity_id
_entity_poly.type
_entity_poly.pdbx_seq_one_letter_code
_entity_poly.pdbx_strand_id
1 'polypeptide(L)'
;MCIRDSYGSVGKNDQGTPLLSDAFRAAAELSEADVFIYCNCDVILLKNLLSSLEFVLASEKVDSFVAFGRRIDLDVTNEIDFANPQAVAKLLDDVKKNGKLAPVVCKEYFAFTRDQFRSIPDFVVGRGNWDNWMLAHAKSIGLPVIDFTELVKVVHQSHDYSHMQTSRLNVYVSGQEAKQNQKLAGGRNVIGGSTGTWSLTSEGLSKDRMSWVNKKFWMDLPRFLQMVLRFPFQK
;
A
#
# COMPACT_ATOMS: atom_id res chain seq x y z
N MET A 1 19.22 12.73 -9.22
CA MET A 1 20.18 12.51 -8.11
C MET A 1 19.39 11.89 -6.96
N CYS A 2 19.64 10.66 -6.60
CA CYS A 2 18.97 10.04 -5.44
C CYS A 2 19.71 10.47 -4.18
N ILE A 3 19.11 11.34 -3.38
CA ILE A 3 19.59 11.67 -2.05
C ILE A 3 19.08 10.54 -1.14
N ARG A 4 20.01 9.79 -0.55
CA ARG A 4 19.70 8.86 0.54
C ARG A 4 19.98 9.56 1.85
N ASP A 5 18.91 9.93 2.54
CA ASP A 5 19.00 10.56 3.82
C ASP A 5 18.37 9.65 4.89
N SER A 6 18.95 9.67 6.10
CA SER A 6 18.41 9.00 7.25
C SER A 6 17.89 10.04 8.22
N TYR A 7 16.60 10.08 8.45
CA TYR A 7 16.03 10.90 9.51
C TYR A 7 16.27 10.23 10.86
N GLY A 8 16.91 10.96 11.77
CA GLY A 8 17.50 10.40 12.99
C GLY A 8 16.51 9.81 14.00
N SER A 9 15.25 10.28 14.05
CA SER A 9 14.26 9.74 14.97
C SER A 9 12.84 10.07 14.52
N VAL A 10 11.98 9.07 14.51
CA VAL A 10 10.51 9.23 14.45
C VAL A 10 9.91 8.94 15.81
N GLY A 11 8.76 9.53 16.12
CA GLY A 11 7.98 9.27 17.31
C GLY A 11 7.66 7.78 17.44
N LYS A 12 7.67 7.30 18.68
CA LYS A 12 7.43 5.89 19.00
C LYS A 12 6.34 5.79 20.05
N ASN A 13 5.65 4.67 20.07
CA ASN A 13 4.76 4.33 21.17
C ASN A 13 5.52 3.87 22.42
N ASP A 14 4.81 3.56 23.50
CA ASP A 14 5.38 3.09 24.76
C ASP A 14 6.17 1.78 24.65
N GLN A 15 5.98 1.01 23.57
CA GLN A 15 6.72 -0.21 23.29
C GLN A 15 7.95 0.01 22.39
N GLY A 16 8.23 1.27 22.03
CA GLY A 16 9.36 1.64 21.19
C GLY A 16 9.12 1.42 19.68
N THR A 17 7.88 1.10 19.24
CA THR A 17 7.54 0.92 17.83
C THR A 17 7.21 2.26 17.17
N PRO A 18 7.78 2.56 15.98
CA PRO A 18 7.53 3.81 15.27
C PRO A 18 6.07 4.07 14.94
N LEU A 19 5.69 5.36 14.95
CA LEU A 19 4.36 5.82 14.59
C LEU A 19 4.33 6.35 13.15
N LEU A 20 3.31 5.95 12.39
CA LEU A 20 3.14 6.34 11.00
C LEU A 20 2.84 7.83 10.85
N SER A 21 2.05 8.40 11.78
CA SER A 21 1.75 9.83 11.87
C SER A 21 2.99 10.69 11.93
N ASP A 22 3.97 10.30 12.73
CA ASP A 22 5.21 11.03 12.89
C ASP A 22 6.12 10.91 11.66
N ALA A 23 6.18 9.72 11.06
CA ALA A 23 6.92 9.51 9.81
C ALA A 23 6.37 10.38 8.66
N PHE A 24 5.04 10.50 8.53
CA PHE A 24 4.41 11.32 7.50
C PHE A 24 4.62 12.81 7.75
N ARG A 25 4.50 13.24 9.01
CA ARG A 25 4.77 14.62 9.40
C ARG A 25 6.23 14.99 9.11
N ALA A 26 7.19 14.17 9.53
CA ALA A 26 8.61 14.39 9.28
C ALA A 26 8.92 14.47 7.77
N ALA A 27 8.36 13.59 6.95
CA ALA A 27 8.53 13.65 5.51
C ALA A 27 8.01 14.96 4.91
N ALA A 28 6.86 15.46 5.37
CA ALA A 28 6.28 16.72 4.91
C ALA A 28 7.08 17.95 5.35
N GLU A 29 7.75 17.90 6.51
CA GLU A 29 8.64 18.96 7.01
C GLU A 29 10.00 18.99 6.28
N LEU A 30 10.49 17.82 5.87
CA LEU A 30 11.81 17.67 5.24
C LEU A 30 11.83 17.91 3.73
N SER A 31 10.68 17.91 3.07
CA SER A 31 10.61 17.97 1.61
C SER A 31 9.46 18.83 1.12
N GLU A 32 9.73 19.63 0.08
CA GLU A 32 8.73 20.41 -0.67
C GLU A 32 8.13 19.64 -1.86
N ALA A 33 8.35 18.33 -1.94
CA ALA A 33 7.83 17.49 -3.03
C ALA A 33 6.28 17.51 -3.07
N ASP A 34 5.72 17.50 -4.27
CA ASP A 34 4.27 17.49 -4.49
C ASP A 34 3.65 16.11 -4.23
N VAL A 35 4.45 15.06 -4.36
CA VAL A 35 4.03 13.67 -4.17
C VAL A 35 4.98 12.94 -3.22
N PHE A 36 4.42 12.27 -2.26
CA PHE A 36 5.13 11.39 -1.32
C PHE A 36 4.84 9.93 -1.65
N ILE A 37 5.84 9.08 -1.43
CA ILE A 37 5.69 7.63 -1.54
C ILE A 37 6.08 7.00 -0.21
N TYR A 38 5.13 6.35 0.44
CA TYR A 38 5.41 5.43 1.53
C TYR A 38 5.56 4.02 0.97
N CYS A 39 6.60 3.32 1.35
CA CYS A 39 6.76 1.89 1.05
C CYS A 39 7.48 1.17 2.19
N ASN A 40 7.27 -0.13 2.30
CA ASN A 40 8.05 -0.98 3.19
C ASN A 40 9.48 -1.17 2.67
N CYS A 41 10.42 -1.49 3.56
CA CYS A 41 11.84 -1.59 3.21
C CYS A 41 12.22 -2.88 2.45
N ASP A 42 11.33 -3.88 2.43
CA ASP A 42 11.44 -5.16 1.74
C ASP A 42 10.81 -5.14 0.33
N VAL A 43 10.60 -3.93 -0.20
CA VAL A 43 9.93 -3.70 -1.48
C VAL A 43 10.90 -3.11 -2.50
N ILE A 44 10.94 -3.70 -3.69
CA ILE A 44 11.66 -3.17 -4.84
C ILE A 44 10.67 -2.41 -5.72
N LEU A 45 10.83 -1.09 -5.77
CA LEU A 45 10.07 -0.22 -6.66
C LEU A 45 10.73 -0.19 -8.03
N LEU A 46 10.00 -0.60 -9.06
CA LEU A 46 10.49 -0.58 -10.44
C LEU A 46 10.22 0.78 -11.10
N LYS A 47 10.99 1.09 -12.15
CA LYS A 47 11.00 2.40 -12.82
C LYS A 47 9.62 2.86 -13.30
N ASN A 48 8.72 1.95 -13.64
CA ASN A 48 7.38 2.27 -14.11
C ASN A 48 6.47 2.95 -13.06
N LEU A 49 6.81 2.92 -11.77
CA LEU A 49 6.09 3.69 -10.77
C LEU A 49 6.22 5.21 -11.02
N LEU A 50 7.44 5.70 -11.28
CA LEU A 50 7.66 7.13 -11.52
C LEU A 50 6.96 7.60 -12.79
N SER A 51 7.11 6.88 -13.90
CA SER A 51 6.41 7.24 -15.15
C SER A 51 4.89 7.18 -15.03
N SER A 52 4.36 6.29 -14.21
CA SER A 52 2.92 6.25 -13.93
C SER A 52 2.45 7.45 -13.10
N LEU A 53 3.23 7.89 -12.13
CA LEU A 53 2.94 9.10 -11.35
C LEU A 53 3.00 10.36 -12.24
N GLU A 54 4.04 10.49 -13.05
CA GLU A 54 4.18 11.58 -14.02
C GLU A 54 2.98 11.63 -14.98
N PHE A 55 2.53 10.49 -15.48
CA PHE A 55 1.35 10.39 -16.35
C PHE A 55 0.07 10.86 -15.63
N VAL A 56 -0.14 10.45 -14.37
CA VAL A 56 -1.32 10.87 -13.60
C VAL A 56 -1.30 12.37 -13.34
N LEU A 57 -0.16 12.93 -12.93
CA LEU A 57 0.00 14.36 -12.68
C LEU A 57 -0.24 15.20 -13.97
N ALA A 58 0.23 14.70 -15.12
CA ALA A 58 0.03 15.36 -16.41
C ALA A 58 -1.38 15.21 -16.98
N SER A 59 -2.21 14.33 -16.43
CA SER A 59 -3.52 13.99 -17.01
C SER A 59 -4.60 15.06 -16.80
N GLU A 60 -4.40 16.00 -15.89
CA GLU A 60 -5.38 17.03 -15.49
C GLU A 60 -6.75 16.46 -15.05
N LYS A 61 -6.86 15.14 -14.88
CA LYS A 61 -8.12 14.48 -14.47
C LYS A 61 -8.30 14.47 -12.96
N VAL A 62 -7.20 14.58 -12.23
CA VAL A 62 -7.16 14.57 -10.77
C VAL A 62 -6.09 15.54 -10.28
N ASP A 63 -6.45 16.47 -9.42
CA ASP A 63 -5.51 17.44 -8.83
C ASP A 63 -4.82 16.87 -7.59
N SER A 64 -5.50 15.97 -6.91
CA SER A 64 -4.96 15.28 -5.74
C SER A 64 -5.48 13.84 -5.70
N PHE A 65 -4.66 12.94 -5.16
CA PHE A 65 -4.96 11.52 -5.18
C PHE A 65 -4.17 10.75 -4.11
N VAL A 66 -4.60 9.50 -3.90
CA VAL A 66 -3.75 8.43 -3.38
C VAL A 66 -3.73 7.28 -4.38
N ALA A 67 -2.54 6.81 -4.73
CA ALA A 67 -2.34 5.66 -5.59
C ALA A 67 -1.73 4.51 -4.79
N PHE A 68 -2.08 3.31 -5.15
CA PHE A 68 -1.56 2.08 -4.57
C PHE A 68 -1.49 0.98 -5.63
N GLY A 69 -0.78 -0.10 -5.33
CA GLY A 69 -0.81 -1.29 -6.16
C GLY A 69 -0.55 -2.53 -5.32
N ARG A 70 -0.90 -3.68 -5.89
CA ARG A 70 -0.61 -4.99 -5.31
C ARG A 70 0.84 -5.34 -5.54
N ARG A 71 1.43 -6.01 -4.58
CA ARG A 71 2.79 -6.51 -4.69
C ARG A 71 2.86 -7.82 -5.48
N ILE A 72 4.03 -8.13 -6.00
CA ILE A 72 4.39 -9.43 -6.55
C ILE A 72 5.37 -10.07 -5.58
N ASP A 73 5.00 -11.18 -4.97
CA ASP A 73 5.89 -11.96 -4.13
C ASP A 73 6.90 -12.72 -5.02
N LEU A 74 8.19 -12.53 -4.75
CA LEU A 74 9.28 -13.17 -5.48
C LEU A 74 10.40 -13.54 -4.49
N ASP A 75 10.99 -14.71 -4.68
CA ASP A 75 12.15 -15.13 -3.91
C ASP A 75 13.41 -14.53 -4.53
N VAL A 76 13.90 -13.43 -3.92
CA VAL A 76 15.11 -12.71 -4.36
C VAL A 76 16.25 -13.09 -3.42
N THR A 77 17.08 -14.03 -3.85
CA THR A 77 18.16 -14.61 -3.02
C THR A 77 19.50 -13.93 -3.20
N ASN A 78 19.69 -13.16 -4.27
CA ASN A 78 20.96 -12.53 -4.59
C ASN A 78 20.83 -11.01 -4.56
N GLU A 79 21.93 -10.33 -4.25
CA GLU A 79 22.04 -8.89 -4.39
C GLU A 79 21.84 -8.48 -5.86
N ILE A 80 21.09 -7.39 -6.06
CA ILE A 80 20.80 -6.86 -7.39
C ILE A 80 21.54 -5.54 -7.57
N ASP A 81 22.43 -5.50 -8.53
CA ASP A 81 23.04 -4.25 -8.98
C ASP A 81 22.07 -3.49 -9.90
N PHE A 82 21.35 -2.52 -9.34
CA PHE A 82 20.39 -1.69 -10.10
C PHE A 82 21.06 -0.71 -11.10
N ALA A 83 22.38 -0.52 -11.03
CA ALA A 83 23.12 0.24 -12.04
C ALA A 83 23.42 -0.62 -13.28
N ASN A 84 23.32 -1.94 -13.17
CA ASN A 84 23.55 -2.88 -14.26
C ASN A 84 22.23 -3.22 -14.99
N PRO A 85 22.05 -2.80 -16.27
CA PRO A 85 20.83 -3.06 -17.03
C PRO A 85 20.52 -4.56 -17.21
N GLN A 86 21.55 -5.42 -17.27
CA GLN A 86 21.38 -6.87 -17.43
C GLN A 86 20.84 -7.49 -16.15
N ALA A 87 21.28 -7.03 -14.97
CA ALA A 87 20.75 -7.48 -13.68
C ALA A 87 19.28 -7.08 -13.52
N VAL A 88 18.92 -5.85 -13.92
CA VAL A 88 17.53 -5.39 -13.93
C VAL A 88 16.66 -6.18 -14.92
N ALA A 89 17.17 -6.45 -16.12
CA ALA A 89 16.46 -7.26 -17.12
C ALA A 89 16.19 -8.69 -16.60
N LYS A 90 17.19 -9.28 -15.92
CA LYS A 90 17.03 -10.59 -15.27
C LYS A 90 15.96 -10.56 -14.19
N LEU A 91 15.95 -9.56 -13.31
CA LEU A 91 14.89 -9.39 -12.31
C LEU A 91 13.50 -9.32 -12.98
N LEU A 92 13.35 -8.53 -14.05
CA LEU A 92 12.07 -8.40 -14.75
C LEU A 92 11.63 -9.72 -15.40
N ASP A 93 12.56 -10.52 -15.90
CA ASP A 93 12.28 -11.86 -16.43
C ASP A 93 11.86 -12.83 -15.31
N ASP A 94 12.55 -12.79 -14.19
CA ASP A 94 12.21 -13.58 -13.00
C ASP A 94 10.82 -13.20 -12.45
N VAL A 95 10.47 -11.91 -12.42
CA VAL A 95 9.12 -11.44 -12.05
C VAL A 95 8.05 -12.04 -12.98
N LYS A 96 8.32 -12.09 -14.28
CA LYS A 96 7.38 -12.67 -15.26
C LYS A 96 7.21 -14.17 -15.10
N LYS A 97 8.28 -14.90 -14.79
CA LYS A 97 8.30 -16.36 -14.73
C LYS A 97 7.85 -16.92 -13.39
N ASN A 98 8.29 -16.30 -12.31
CA ASN A 98 8.22 -16.84 -10.96
C ASN A 98 7.38 -15.96 -10.00
N GLY A 99 7.13 -14.70 -10.35
CA GLY A 99 6.42 -13.76 -9.51
C GLY A 99 4.95 -14.16 -9.30
N LYS A 100 4.47 -14.04 -8.08
CA LYS A 100 3.08 -14.34 -7.69
C LYS A 100 2.38 -13.06 -7.25
N LEU A 101 1.36 -12.65 -7.99
CA LEU A 101 0.56 -11.48 -7.60
C LEU A 101 -0.17 -11.76 -6.28
N ALA A 102 0.15 -10.98 -5.26
CA ALA A 102 -0.44 -11.13 -3.93
C ALA A 102 -1.94 -10.79 -3.92
N PRO A 103 -2.72 -11.24 -2.93
CA PRO A 103 -4.13 -10.87 -2.79
C PRO A 103 -4.36 -9.35 -2.72
N VAL A 104 -5.58 -8.90 -3.07
CA VAL A 104 -5.95 -7.47 -3.12
C VAL A 104 -5.75 -6.72 -1.79
N VAL A 105 -5.67 -7.43 -0.69
CA VAL A 105 -5.41 -6.86 0.64
C VAL A 105 -3.94 -6.58 0.90
N CYS A 106 -3.03 -7.10 0.07
CA CYS A 106 -1.59 -6.92 0.23
C CYS A 106 -1.11 -5.71 -0.60
N LYS A 107 -0.94 -4.59 0.05
CA LYS A 107 -0.45 -3.33 -0.50
C LYS A 107 0.79 -2.92 0.29
N GLU A 108 1.86 -2.62 -0.41
CA GLU A 108 3.15 -2.36 0.22
C GLU A 108 3.66 -0.95 -0.07
N TYR A 109 2.96 -0.21 -0.94
CA TYR A 109 3.27 1.19 -1.21
C TYR A 109 2.01 2.02 -1.40
N PHE A 110 2.12 3.29 -1.05
CA PHE A 110 1.12 4.32 -1.24
C PHE A 110 1.81 5.56 -1.75
N ALA A 111 1.41 6.04 -2.93
CA ALA A 111 1.82 7.33 -3.43
C ALA A 111 0.66 8.32 -3.28
N PHE A 112 0.89 9.49 -2.74
CA PHE A 112 -0.16 10.47 -2.46
C PHE A 112 0.33 11.90 -2.63
N THR A 113 -0.55 12.76 -3.05
CA THR A 113 -0.27 14.19 -3.14
C THR A 113 -0.05 14.78 -1.75
N ARG A 114 0.85 15.76 -1.69
CA ARG A 114 1.17 16.50 -0.46
C ARG A 114 -0.13 16.90 0.25
N ASP A 115 -0.08 16.97 1.55
CA ASP A 115 -1.16 17.43 2.45
C ASP A 115 -2.34 16.49 2.66
N GLN A 116 -2.49 15.43 1.88
CA GLN A 116 -3.64 14.53 2.00
C GLN A 116 -3.66 13.72 3.31
N PHE A 117 -2.49 13.48 3.88
CA PHE A 117 -2.33 12.69 5.11
C PHE A 117 -1.52 13.42 6.19
N ARG A 118 -1.66 14.75 6.28
CA ARG A 118 -1.02 15.55 7.35
C ARG A 118 -1.48 15.16 8.75
N SER A 119 -2.72 14.71 8.87
CA SER A 119 -3.30 14.29 10.14
C SER A 119 -3.85 12.87 10.01
N ILE A 120 -3.04 11.90 10.33
CA ILE A 120 -3.44 10.49 10.42
C ILE A 120 -3.36 10.05 11.88
N PRO A 121 -4.17 9.07 12.30
CA PRO A 121 -4.06 8.50 13.63
C PRO A 121 -2.67 7.91 13.88
N ASP A 122 -2.29 7.81 15.14
CA ASP A 122 -1.00 7.26 15.59
C ASP A 122 -0.92 5.74 15.37
N PHE A 123 -1.03 5.34 14.12
CA PHE A 123 -0.87 3.94 13.73
C PHE A 123 0.55 3.48 13.97
N VAL A 124 0.67 2.29 14.54
CA VAL A 124 1.94 1.62 14.77
C VAL A 124 2.40 0.97 13.46
N VAL A 125 3.62 1.27 13.03
CA VAL A 125 4.25 0.70 11.83
C VAL A 125 4.39 -0.82 11.96
N GLY A 126 4.23 -1.56 10.85
CA GLY A 126 4.36 -3.01 10.83
C GLY A 126 3.20 -3.78 11.47
N ARG A 127 2.08 -3.11 11.75
CA ARG A 127 0.82 -3.73 12.21
C ARG A 127 -0.26 -3.50 11.18
N GLY A 128 -1.25 -4.36 11.13
CA GLY A 128 -2.33 -4.26 10.13
C GLY A 128 -3.28 -3.09 10.34
N ASN A 129 -4.21 -2.92 9.41
CA ASN A 129 -5.35 -2.01 9.37
C ASN A 129 -5.09 -0.56 8.90
N TRP A 130 -3.90 0.01 9.06
CA TRP A 130 -3.61 1.38 8.65
C TRP A 130 -3.69 1.56 7.11
N ASP A 131 -3.23 0.57 6.37
CA ASP A 131 -3.26 0.50 4.91
C ASP A 131 -4.69 0.58 4.34
N ASN A 132 -5.56 -0.23 4.88
CA ASN A 132 -6.98 -0.19 4.53
C ASN A 132 -7.66 1.09 5.00
N TRP A 133 -7.28 1.61 6.18
CA TRP A 133 -7.78 2.87 6.68
C TRP A 133 -7.40 4.03 5.76
N MET A 134 -6.16 4.12 5.29
CA MET A 134 -5.73 5.18 4.36
C MET A 134 -6.63 5.27 3.14
N LEU A 135 -6.91 4.14 2.49
CA LEU A 135 -7.77 4.13 1.31
C LEU A 135 -9.25 4.36 1.64
N ALA A 136 -9.73 3.87 2.78
CA ALA A 136 -11.09 4.13 3.23
C ALA A 136 -11.28 5.61 3.59
N HIS A 137 -10.33 6.20 4.29
CA HIS A 137 -10.32 7.62 4.62
C HIS A 137 -10.30 8.49 3.36
N ALA A 138 -9.37 8.22 2.43
CA ALA A 138 -9.31 8.91 1.14
C ALA A 138 -10.67 8.90 0.42
N LYS A 139 -11.32 7.74 0.34
CA LYS A 139 -12.68 7.64 -0.24
C LYS A 139 -13.73 8.44 0.52
N SER A 140 -13.64 8.47 1.85
CA SER A 140 -14.63 9.17 2.70
C SER A 140 -14.59 10.69 2.50
N ILE A 141 -13.44 11.24 2.17
CA ILE A 141 -13.24 12.67 1.87
C ILE A 141 -13.34 12.98 0.37
N GLY A 142 -13.69 11.99 -0.46
CA GLY A 142 -13.84 12.17 -1.90
C GLY A 142 -12.54 12.22 -2.70
N LEU A 143 -11.40 11.91 -2.06
CA LEU A 143 -10.10 11.86 -2.73
C LEU A 143 -10.06 10.68 -3.72
N PRO A 144 -9.64 10.88 -4.98
CA PRO A 144 -9.39 9.80 -5.92
C PRO A 144 -8.42 8.76 -5.39
N VAL A 145 -8.84 7.50 -5.40
CA VAL A 145 -8.03 6.34 -5.02
C VAL A 145 -7.72 5.56 -6.29
N ILE A 146 -6.47 5.60 -6.75
CA ILE A 146 -6.06 5.08 -8.04
C ILE A 146 -5.36 3.73 -7.86
N ASP A 147 -5.88 2.69 -8.50
CA ASP A 147 -5.25 1.37 -8.55
C ASP A 147 -4.22 1.31 -9.70
N PHE A 148 -2.95 1.13 -9.35
CA PHE A 148 -1.82 1.03 -10.28
C PHE A 148 -1.42 -0.42 -10.60
N THR A 149 -2.11 -1.40 -10.05
CA THR A 149 -1.71 -2.83 -10.08
C THR A 149 -1.43 -3.35 -11.49
N GLU A 150 -2.16 -2.87 -12.50
CA GLU A 150 -1.99 -3.34 -13.87
C GLU A 150 -0.65 -2.91 -14.47
N LEU A 151 -0.27 -1.64 -14.29
CA LEU A 151 0.94 -1.08 -14.90
C LEU A 151 2.16 -1.15 -14.00
N VAL A 152 1.99 -0.85 -12.72
CA VAL A 152 3.12 -0.77 -11.78
C VAL A 152 3.38 -2.14 -11.15
N LYS A 153 4.55 -2.66 -11.42
CA LYS A 153 5.05 -3.90 -10.79
C LYS A 153 5.93 -3.54 -9.62
N VAL A 154 5.55 -4.02 -8.45
CA VAL A 154 6.29 -3.84 -7.21
C VAL A 154 6.63 -5.22 -6.66
N VAL A 155 7.90 -5.49 -6.46
CA VAL A 155 8.38 -6.79 -6.00
C VAL A 155 8.58 -6.75 -4.49
N HIS A 156 7.95 -7.66 -3.80
CA HIS A 156 8.19 -7.92 -2.39
C HIS A 156 9.08 -9.16 -2.26
N GLN A 157 10.22 -8.99 -1.62
CA GLN A 157 11.12 -10.08 -1.34
C GLN A 157 10.46 -11.07 -0.40
N SER A 158 10.38 -12.32 -0.82
CA SER A 158 9.92 -13.40 0.05
C SER A 158 10.93 -13.59 1.19
N HIS A 159 10.46 -13.54 2.42
CA HIS A 159 11.26 -13.81 3.60
C HIS A 159 10.48 -14.66 4.59
N ASP A 160 11.19 -15.41 5.41
CA ASP A 160 10.60 -15.99 6.59
C ASP A 160 10.33 -14.89 7.63
N TYR A 161 9.45 -15.14 8.54
CA TYR A 161 9.15 -14.20 9.63
C TYR A 161 9.95 -14.55 10.90
N SER A 162 11.11 -15.21 10.76
CA SER A 162 11.95 -15.67 11.87
C SER A 162 12.47 -14.54 12.77
N HIS A 163 12.57 -13.31 12.21
CA HIS A 163 12.93 -12.12 12.96
C HIS A 163 11.84 -11.66 13.95
N MET A 164 10.61 -12.15 13.80
CA MET A 164 9.52 -11.83 14.72
C MET A 164 9.59 -12.73 15.94
N GLN A 165 9.68 -12.13 17.12
CA GLN A 165 9.69 -12.85 18.41
C GLN A 165 8.32 -13.49 18.77
N THR A 166 7.29 -13.29 17.93
CA THR A 166 5.93 -13.74 18.18
C THR A 166 5.26 -14.20 16.89
N SER A 167 4.10 -14.85 16.99
CA SER A 167 3.37 -15.34 15.82
C SER A 167 2.84 -14.21 14.93
N ARG A 168 2.74 -14.48 13.62
CA ARG A 168 2.10 -13.55 12.66
C ARG A 168 0.70 -13.13 13.12
N LEU A 169 -0.08 -14.05 13.69
CA LEU A 169 -1.40 -13.76 14.23
C LEU A 169 -1.34 -12.69 15.32
N ASN A 170 -0.34 -12.78 16.20
CA ASN A 170 -0.14 -11.80 17.28
C ASN A 170 0.27 -10.44 16.72
N VAL A 171 1.19 -10.40 15.74
CA VAL A 171 1.64 -9.16 15.11
C VAL A 171 0.52 -8.41 14.41
N TYR A 172 -0.32 -9.11 13.66
CA TYR A 172 -1.30 -8.47 12.76
C TYR A 172 -2.73 -8.44 13.29
N VAL A 173 -3.09 -9.26 14.29
CA VAL A 173 -4.49 -9.44 14.70
C VAL A 173 -4.70 -9.35 16.20
N SER A 174 -4.00 -10.15 17.00
CA SER A 174 -4.33 -10.37 18.42
C SER A 174 -3.47 -9.57 19.40
N GLY A 175 -2.30 -9.11 18.98
CA GLY A 175 -1.40 -8.34 19.83
C GLY A 175 -1.95 -6.96 20.21
N GLN A 176 -1.40 -6.38 21.27
CA GLN A 176 -1.85 -5.09 21.80
C GLN A 176 -1.79 -3.99 20.75
N GLU A 177 -0.67 -3.84 20.04
CA GLU A 177 -0.48 -2.84 19.00
C GLU A 177 -1.39 -3.07 17.78
N ALA A 178 -1.61 -4.34 17.39
CA ALA A 178 -2.55 -4.68 16.32
C ALA A 178 -3.99 -4.29 16.68
N LYS A 179 -4.39 -4.53 17.93
CA LYS A 179 -5.70 -4.09 18.47
C LYS A 179 -5.81 -2.58 18.54
N GLN A 180 -4.73 -1.89 18.89
CA GLN A 180 -4.68 -0.44 18.88
C GLN A 180 -4.90 0.09 17.46
N ASN A 181 -4.16 -0.38 16.45
CA ASN A 181 -4.37 0.00 15.07
C ASN A 181 -5.79 -0.31 14.61
N GLN A 182 -6.34 -1.46 15.00
CA GLN A 182 -7.71 -1.82 14.69
C GLN A 182 -8.73 -0.83 15.27
N LYS A 183 -8.53 -0.40 16.53
CA LYS A 183 -9.38 0.61 17.17
C LYS A 183 -9.27 1.96 16.46
N LEU A 184 -8.05 2.41 16.15
CA LEU A 184 -7.80 3.65 15.42
C LEU A 184 -8.42 3.62 14.00
N ALA A 185 -8.45 2.46 13.36
CA ALA A 185 -9.09 2.26 12.07
C ALA A 185 -10.62 2.16 12.11
N GLY A 186 -11.26 2.37 13.28
CA GLY A 186 -12.70 2.29 13.43
C GLY A 186 -13.26 0.87 13.59
N GLY A 187 -12.42 -0.11 13.92
CA GLY A 187 -12.80 -1.49 14.17
C GLY A 187 -12.52 -2.47 13.02
N ARG A 188 -12.95 -3.73 13.15
CA ARG A 188 -12.59 -4.85 12.25
C ARG A 188 -12.92 -4.68 10.76
N ASN A 189 -13.72 -3.70 10.40
CA ASN A 189 -14.37 -3.65 9.09
C ASN A 189 -13.97 -2.47 8.21
N VAL A 190 -12.72 -2.04 8.21
CA VAL A 190 -12.23 -1.12 7.15
C VAL A 190 -12.03 -1.88 5.83
N ILE A 191 -13.08 -2.60 5.44
CA ILE A 191 -13.09 -3.46 4.25
C ILE A 191 -13.23 -2.64 2.96
N GLY A 192 -13.76 -1.44 3.05
CA GLY A 192 -13.94 -0.52 1.92
C GLY A 192 -12.63 0.02 1.33
N GLY A 193 -11.49 -0.20 2.00
CA GLY A 193 -10.18 0.27 1.55
C GLY A 193 -9.51 -0.57 0.47
N SER A 194 -9.99 -1.76 0.14
CA SER A 194 -9.24 -2.71 -0.69
C SER A 194 -9.23 -2.43 -2.19
N THR A 195 -10.06 -1.52 -2.70
CA THR A 195 -10.20 -1.24 -4.15
C THR A 195 -10.01 0.24 -4.48
N GLY A 196 -9.58 0.55 -5.70
CA GLY A 196 -9.54 1.92 -6.23
C GLY A 196 -10.94 2.49 -6.53
N THR A 197 -11.02 3.78 -6.70
CA THR A 197 -12.16 4.48 -7.35
C THR A 197 -11.81 4.88 -8.78
N TRP A 198 -10.53 4.77 -9.11
CA TRP A 198 -9.92 4.96 -10.41
C TRP A 198 -8.94 3.83 -10.68
N SER A 199 -8.68 3.56 -11.95
CA SER A 199 -7.66 2.59 -12.39
C SER A 199 -6.75 3.22 -13.43
N LEU A 200 -5.46 2.92 -13.32
CA LEU A 200 -4.47 3.23 -14.33
C LEU A 200 -4.12 1.96 -15.11
N THR A 201 -4.47 1.95 -16.39
CA THR A 201 -4.28 0.82 -17.31
C THR A 201 -3.48 1.24 -18.54
N SER A 202 -3.20 0.31 -19.44
CA SER A 202 -2.60 0.61 -20.75
C SER A 202 -3.45 1.57 -21.61
N GLU A 203 -4.75 1.67 -21.33
CA GLU A 203 -5.67 2.60 -21.97
C GLU A 203 -5.69 4.00 -21.33
N GLY A 204 -4.98 4.15 -20.21
CA GLY A 204 -4.84 5.39 -19.46
C GLY A 204 -5.58 5.42 -18.14
N LEU A 205 -5.75 6.64 -17.60
CA LEU A 205 -6.43 6.88 -16.32
C LEU A 205 -7.95 6.97 -16.54
N SER A 206 -8.70 6.12 -15.87
CA SER A 206 -10.17 6.06 -15.93
C SER A 206 -10.81 5.90 -14.57
N LYS A 207 -12.01 6.49 -14.41
CA LYS A 207 -12.82 6.30 -13.19
C LYS A 207 -13.45 4.92 -13.21
N ASP A 208 -13.29 4.16 -12.15
CA ASP A 208 -13.87 2.84 -12.02
C ASP A 208 -15.39 2.95 -11.72
N ARG A 209 -16.21 2.65 -12.73
CA ARG A 209 -17.67 2.64 -12.59
C ARG A 209 -18.19 1.45 -11.77
N MET A 210 -17.45 0.34 -11.73
CA MET A 210 -17.86 -0.88 -11.01
C MET A 210 -17.66 -0.77 -9.49
N SER A 211 -16.73 0.04 -9.02
CA SER A 211 -16.48 0.18 -7.58
C SER A 211 -17.69 0.69 -6.82
N TRP A 212 -18.53 1.53 -7.44
CA TRP A 212 -19.72 2.09 -6.82
C TRP A 212 -20.87 1.07 -6.72
N VAL A 213 -21.10 0.29 -7.78
CA VAL A 213 -22.14 -0.76 -7.82
C VAL A 213 -21.80 -1.90 -6.85
N ASN A 214 -20.53 -2.33 -6.84
CA ASN A 214 -20.04 -3.33 -5.90
C ASN A 214 -20.12 -2.85 -4.44
N LYS A 215 -19.86 -1.57 -4.18
CA LYS A 215 -19.92 -1.01 -2.83
C LYS A 215 -21.34 -1.11 -2.25
N LYS A 216 -22.36 -0.73 -3.01
CA LYS A 216 -23.76 -0.82 -2.57
C LYS A 216 -24.19 -2.28 -2.40
N PHE A 217 -23.87 -3.13 -3.36
CA PHE A 217 -24.15 -4.57 -3.29
C PHE A 217 -23.52 -5.23 -2.04
N TRP A 218 -22.23 -4.94 -1.74
CA TRP A 218 -21.56 -5.48 -0.56
C TRP A 218 -22.07 -4.90 0.76
N MET A 219 -22.48 -3.64 0.76
CA MET A 219 -23.07 -3.03 1.98
C MET A 219 -24.46 -3.56 2.28
N ASP A 220 -25.22 -3.89 1.25
CA ASP A 220 -26.59 -4.42 1.38
C ASP A 220 -26.62 -5.93 1.61
N LEU A 221 -25.50 -6.64 1.43
CA LEU A 221 -25.44 -8.09 1.69
C LEU A 221 -25.42 -8.39 3.20
N PRO A 222 -26.23 -9.35 3.67
CA PRO A 222 -26.14 -9.84 5.03
C PRO A 222 -24.72 -10.26 5.40
N ARG A 223 -24.26 -9.94 6.61
CA ARG A 223 -22.89 -10.20 7.09
C ARG A 223 -22.42 -11.66 6.87
N PHE A 224 -23.33 -12.60 6.99
CA PHE A 224 -23.08 -14.03 6.74
C PHE A 224 -22.68 -14.29 5.27
N LEU A 225 -23.42 -13.73 4.32
CA LEU A 225 -23.12 -13.87 2.88
C LEU A 225 -21.83 -13.17 2.48
N GLN A 226 -21.50 -12.01 3.09
CA GLN A 226 -20.21 -11.34 2.90
C GLN A 226 -19.04 -12.22 3.34
N MET A 227 -19.23 -13.02 4.40
CA MET A 227 -18.21 -13.93 4.92
C MET A 227 -18.04 -15.17 4.02
N VAL A 228 -19.14 -15.76 3.54
CA VAL A 228 -19.13 -16.94 2.66
C VAL A 228 -18.53 -16.65 1.28
N LEU A 229 -18.84 -15.48 0.70
CA LEU A 229 -18.33 -15.08 -0.62
C LEU A 229 -16.85 -14.64 -0.60
N ARG A 230 -16.24 -14.45 0.57
CA ARG A 230 -14.82 -14.11 0.73
C ARG A 230 -13.87 -15.28 0.75
N PHE A 231 -14.38 -16.47 1.05
CA PHE A 231 -13.61 -17.70 1.04
C PHE A 231 -14.24 -18.65 0.02
N PRO A 232 -13.92 -18.52 -1.29
CA PRO A 232 -14.20 -19.60 -2.21
C PRO A 232 -13.45 -20.82 -1.67
N PHE A 233 -14.17 -21.90 -1.42
CA PHE A 233 -13.62 -23.18 -1.00
C PHE A 233 -12.44 -23.52 -1.90
N GLN A 234 -11.23 -23.50 -1.37
CA GLN A 234 -10.11 -24.20 -1.98
C GLN A 234 -10.42 -25.69 -1.89
N LYS A 235 -10.70 -26.28 -3.06
CA LYS A 235 -10.62 -27.72 -3.25
C LYS A 235 -9.18 -28.11 -3.45
#